data_78c970d7099cdb5566a1b3ca1f584283
#
_entry.id   78c970d7099cdb5566a1b3ca1f584283
#
_cell.length_a   1.000
_cell.length_b   1.000
_cell.length_c   1.000
_cell.angle_alpha   90.00
_cell.angle_beta   90.00
_cell.angle_gamma   90.00
#
_symmetry.space_group_name_H-M   'P 1'
#
loop_
_entity.id
_entity.type
_entity.pdbx_description
1 polymer ?
#
loop_
_entity_poly.entity_id
_entity_poly.type
_entity_poly.pdbx_seq_one_letter_code
_entity_poly.pdbx_strand_id
1 'polypeptide(L)'
;ISPLDCMGCGVCVGQCPVGALTMVGQESELPEQDVFNYCVSKVSDKKDMQDLTVKGSQFKQPMLEFSGSCAGCAETSYARLVTQLFGDRMYISNATGCSSIWGGPGATSPYCTDKNGHGPAWCNSLFEDNAEHGFGMYVGQEKIREDLMAKTEQLLAIEWAQPALKEAAQKWLDTKDDGNANAEATKEYVAALQANIATVDELAAVPKFAEHAAELKAKGEKFCDCDACKLACDILDKKDYLSKKSVWIFGGDGWAYDIGFGGVDHVLAQNKNVNVFVFDTEVYSNTGGQASKASNIGQVAQFAAAGKETKKKSLSEIAMSYGYIYVAQVAMGANPAQTIKAITEAEAYNGPSLIIGYSPCEMHSIK
;
A
#
# COMPACT_ATOMS: atom_id res chain seq x y z
N ILE A 1 -13.20 14.74 14.67
CA ILE A 1 -12.67 15.51 13.51
C ILE A 1 -11.43 16.24 14.00
N SER A 2 -10.39 16.30 13.16
CA SER A 2 -9.24 17.15 13.42
C SER A 2 -9.56 18.58 12.95
N PRO A 3 -9.63 19.58 13.84
CA PRO A 3 -9.90 20.96 13.42
C PRO A 3 -8.84 21.55 12.50
N LEU A 4 -7.57 21.14 12.64
CA LEU A 4 -6.47 21.65 11.83
C LEU A 4 -6.44 21.06 10.40
N ASP A 5 -7.05 19.87 10.21
CA ASP A 5 -7.02 19.17 8.92
C ASP A 5 -8.36 19.26 8.17
N CYS A 6 -9.40 19.80 8.80
CA CYS A 6 -10.72 19.94 8.19
C CYS A 6 -10.70 21.04 7.13
N MET A 7 -10.99 20.68 5.88
CA MET A 7 -11.04 21.62 4.74
C MET A 7 -12.33 22.45 4.67
N GLY A 8 -13.31 22.21 5.54
CA GLY A 8 -14.58 22.95 5.53
C GLY A 8 -15.50 22.68 4.35
N CYS A 9 -15.35 21.56 3.64
CA CYS A 9 -16.12 21.25 2.41
C CYS A 9 -17.61 20.98 2.65
N GLY A 10 -18.05 20.72 3.91
CA GLY A 10 -19.45 20.51 4.28
C GLY A 10 -20.09 19.19 3.87
N VAL A 11 -19.40 18.32 3.14
CA VAL A 11 -19.94 17.03 2.64
C VAL A 11 -20.48 16.18 3.80
N CYS A 12 -19.72 16.04 4.88
CA CYS A 12 -20.13 15.26 6.04
C CYS A 12 -21.42 15.80 6.72
N VAL A 13 -21.61 17.13 6.73
CA VAL A 13 -22.81 17.77 7.25
C VAL A 13 -24.02 17.44 6.39
N GLY A 14 -23.87 17.57 5.06
CA GLY A 14 -24.94 17.27 4.12
C GLY A 14 -25.34 15.78 4.09
N GLN A 15 -24.42 14.88 4.44
CA GLN A 15 -24.66 13.43 4.46
C GLN A 15 -25.09 12.89 5.83
N CYS A 16 -25.08 13.70 6.89
CA CYS A 16 -25.45 13.24 8.21
C CYS A 16 -26.97 13.02 8.32
N PRO A 17 -27.46 11.77 8.45
CA PRO A 17 -28.89 11.47 8.36
C PRO A 17 -29.70 12.01 9.53
N VAL A 18 -29.05 12.36 10.64
CA VAL A 18 -29.69 12.85 11.89
C VAL A 18 -29.31 14.31 12.17
N GLY A 19 -28.62 15.01 11.28
CA GLY A 19 -28.24 16.40 11.45
C GLY A 19 -27.34 16.68 12.67
N ALA A 20 -26.50 15.71 13.05
CA ALA A 20 -25.63 15.80 14.22
C ALA A 20 -24.35 16.63 13.98
N LEU A 21 -24.07 17.01 12.73
CA LEU A 21 -22.88 17.75 12.36
C LEU A 21 -23.25 19.17 11.91
N THR A 22 -22.47 20.15 12.36
CA THR A 22 -22.66 21.57 12.02
C THR A 22 -21.31 22.16 11.67
N MET A 23 -21.27 23.05 10.66
CA MET A 23 -20.07 23.82 10.36
C MET A 23 -19.99 25.03 11.30
N VAL A 24 -18.82 25.18 11.92
CA VAL A 24 -18.52 26.29 12.85
C VAL A 24 -17.16 26.90 12.50
N GLY A 25 -16.80 28.03 13.08
CA GLY A 25 -15.46 28.61 12.93
C GLY A 25 -14.37 27.69 13.48
N GLN A 26 -13.27 27.55 12.78
CA GLN A 26 -12.15 26.69 13.21
C GLN A 26 -11.61 27.07 14.59
N GLU A 27 -11.57 28.37 14.89
CA GLU A 27 -10.99 28.90 16.12
C GLU A 27 -11.73 28.39 17.37
N SER A 28 -13.06 28.14 17.27
CA SER A 28 -13.84 27.61 18.39
C SER A 28 -13.52 26.17 18.71
N GLU A 29 -13.01 25.43 17.74
CA GLU A 29 -12.79 23.99 17.82
C GLU A 29 -11.32 23.59 18.02
N LEU A 30 -10.38 24.55 17.97
CA LEU A 30 -8.93 24.26 18.15
C LEU A 30 -8.61 23.44 19.43
N PRO A 31 -9.28 23.62 20.57
CA PRO A 31 -9.03 22.78 21.75
C PRO A 31 -9.31 21.28 21.53
N GLU A 32 -10.20 20.93 20.59
CA GLU A 32 -10.52 19.55 20.26
C GLU A 32 -9.38 18.83 19.50
N GLN A 33 -8.39 19.56 19.01
CA GLN A 33 -7.20 18.97 18.35
C GLN A 33 -6.43 18.06 19.32
N ASP A 34 -6.30 18.45 20.57
CA ASP A 34 -5.62 17.63 21.59
C ASP A 34 -6.39 16.32 21.86
N VAL A 35 -7.72 16.38 21.85
CA VAL A 35 -8.57 15.18 21.97
C VAL A 35 -8.39 14.26 20.76
N PHE A 36 -8.35 14.82 19.54
CA PHE A 36 -8.08 14.06 18.34
C PHE A 36 -6.72 13.37 18.41
N ASN A 37 -5.66 14.10 18.74
CA ASN A 37 -4.30 13.59 18.86
C ASN A 37 -4.20 12.46 19.90
N TYR A 38 -4.89 12.61 21.03
CA TYR A 38 -4.98 11.57 22.05
C TYR A 38 -5.67 10.31 21.50
N CYS A 39 -6.79 10.46 20.79
CA CYS A 39 -7.50 9.33 20.22
C CYS A 39 -6.63 8.56 19.22
N VAL A 40 -5.93 9.26 18.32
CA VAL A 40 -5.07 8.62 17.30
C VAL A 40 -3.88 7.91 17.95
N SER A 41 -3.26 8.53 18.97
CA SER A 41 -1.99 8.01 19.53
C SER A 41 -2.20 6.98 20.67
N LYS A 42 -3.29 7.03 21.42
CA LYS A 42 -3.48 6.26 22.65
C LYS A 42 -4.63 5.27 22.65
N VAL A 43 -5.68 5.52 21.84
CA VAL A 43 -6.81 4.58 21.79
C VAL A 43 -6.38 3.34 21.00
N SER A 44 -6.68 2.17 21.54
CA SER A 44 -6.36 0.90 20.87
C SER A 44 -7.36 0.58 19.74
N ASP A 45 -6.86 -0.10 18.73
CA ASP A 45 -7.69 -0.55 17.61
C ASP A 45 -8.76 -1.56 18.08
N LYS A 46 -9.92 -1.54 17.42
CA LYS A 46 -10.94 -2.56 17.61
C LYS A 46 -10.47 -3.89 16.99
N LYS A 47 -10.27 -4.90 17.83
CA LYS A 47 -9.79 -6.23 17.40
C LYS A 47 -10.90 -7.27 17.26
N ASP A 48 -12.09 -6.97 17.72
CA ASP A 48 -13.28 -7.82 17.74
C ASP A 48 -14.13 -7.73 16.46
N MET A 49 -13.71 -6.91 15.50
CA MET A 49 -14.37 -6.74 14.21
C MET A 49 -13.64 -7.50 13.12
N GLN A 50 -14.40 -8.10 12.19
CA GLN A 50 -13.82 -8.73 11.00
C GLN A 50 -13.37 -7.65 10.00
N ASP A 51 -12.08 -7.52 9.81
CA ASP A 51 -11.45 -6.47 9.00
C ASP A 51 -11.93 -6.42 7.54
N LEU A 52 -12.28 -7.56 6.97
CA LEU A 52 -12.70 -7.69 5.57
C LEU A 52 -14.21 -7.50 5.35
N THR A 53 -14.89 -6.88 6.29
CA THR A 53 -16.30 -6.49 6.15
C THR A 53 -16.45 -4.98 5.98
N VAL A 54 -17.56 -4.52 5.44
CA VAL A 54 -17.84 -3.09 5.26
C VAL A 54 -17.72 -2.33 6.58
N LYS A 55 -18.30 -2.87 7.68
CA LYS A 55 -18.23 -2.25 9.00
C LYS A 55 -16.83 -2.38 9.60
N GLY A 56 -16.26 -3.57 9.57
CA GLY A 56 -14.99 -3.86 10.25
C GLY A 56 -13.81 -3.12 9.63
N SER A 57 -13.75 -3.00 8.30
CA SER A 57 -12.70 -2.24 7.62
C SER A 57 -12.59 -0.79 8.09
N GLN A 58 -13.72 -0.19 8.50
CA GLN A 58 -13.77 1.21 8.95
C GLN A 58 -13.27 1.41 10.39
N PHE A 59 -13.00 0.33 11.14
CA PHE A 59 -12.34 0.39 12.44
C PHE A 59 -10.80 0.24 12.34
N LYS A 60 -10.29 -0.05 11.15
CA LYS A 60 -8.84 0.01 10.91
C LYS A 60 -8.41 1.46 10.67
N GLN A 61 -7.24 1.81 11.16
CA GLN A 61 -6.67 3.13 10.90
C GLN A 61 -6.45 3.31 9.40
N PRO A 62 -7.00 4.34 8.77
CA PRO A 62 -6.63 4.69 7.41
C PRO A 62 -5.22 5.27 7.39
N MET A 63 -4.43 4.89 6.39
CA MET A 63 -3.11 5.47 6.18
C MET A 63 -3.11 6.44 4.99
N LEU A 64 -4.27 6.97 4.69
CA LEU A 64 -4.53 8.12 3.84
C LEU A 64 -5.63 8.93 4.51
N GLU A 65 -5.28 10.12 5.00
CA GLU A 65 -6.18 10.99 5.75
C GLU A 65 -6.04 12.45 5.28
N PHE A 66 -7.16 13.16 5.29
CA PHE A 66 -7.20 14.60 5.01
C PHE A 66 -6.60 14.98 3.64
N SER A 67 -6.93 14.21 2.60
CA SER A 67 -6.48 14.50 1.24
C SER A 67 -7.03 15.85 0.76
N GLY A 68 -6.21 16.63 0.03
CA GLY A 68 -6.60 17.87 -0.60
C GLY A 68 -7.43 17.70 -1.89
N SER A 69 -8.16 16.59 -2.04
CA SER A 69 -9.01 16.31 -3.20
C SER A 69 -10.27 17.18 -3.23
N CYS A 70 -10.91 17.25 -4.38
CA CYS A 70 -12.22 17.90 -4.51
C CYS A 70 -13.25 17.27 -3.56
N ALA A 71 -14.19 18.06 -3.08
CA ALA A 71 -15.28 17.58 -2.22
C ALA A 71 -16.07 16.48 -2.96
N GLY A 72 -16.25 15.31 -2.30
CA GLY A 72 -16.94 14.18 -2.91
C GLY A 72 -16.11 13.34 -3.90
N CYS A 73 -14.81 13.60 -4.04
CA CYS A 73 -13.94 12.81 -4.92
C CYS A 73 -13.92 11.33 -4.53
N ALA A 74 -14.31 10.45 -5.46
CA ALA A 74 -14.37 9.03 -5.22
C ALA A 74 -13.00 8.34 -5.26
N GLU A 75 -11.98 8.90 -5.95
CA GLU A 75 -10.63 8.33 -6.01
C GLU A 75 -10.03 8.10 -4.63
N THR A 76 -10.10 9.11 -3.76
CA THR A 76 -9.54 9.06 -2.41
C THR A 76 -10.22 8.04 -1.51
N SER A 77 -11.51 7.75 -1.76
CA SER A 77 -12.23 6.71 -1.03
C SER A 77 -11.68 5.31 -1.29
N TYR A 78 -11.34 5.00 -2.54
CA TYR A 78 -10.68 3.75 -2.91
C TYR A 78 -9.26 3.65 -2.33
N ALA A 79 -8.44 4.69 -2.55
CA ALA A 79 -7.07 4.72 -2.05
C ALA A 79 -7.05 4.57 -0.51
N ARG A 80 -7.94 5.26 0.19
CA ARG A 80 -8.10 5.14 1.65
C ARG A 80 -8.43 3.72 2.06
N LEU A 81 -9.41 3.07 1.42
CA LEU A 81 -9.79 1.70 1.73
C LEU A 81 -8.63 0.72 1.55
N VAL A 82 -7.89 0.83 0.45
CA VAL A 82 -6.71 -0.02 0.20
C VAL A 82 -5.67 0.17 1.30
N THR A 83 -5.43 1.40 1.75
CA THR A 83 -4.50 1.67 2.86
C THR A 83 -5.00 1.16 4.21
N GLN A 84 -6.32 1.15 4.46
CA GLN A 84 -6.88 0.54 5.67
C GLN A 84 -6.64 -0.98 5.73
N LEU A 85 -6.62 -1.64 4.57
CA LEU A 85 -6.45 -3.08 4.48
C LEU A 85 -4.98 -3.51 4.49
N PHE A 86 -4.10 -2.77 3.80
CA PHE A 86 -2.73 -3.20 3.51
C PHE A 86 -1.66 -2.13 3.72
N GLY A 87 -2.02 -0.94 4.21
CA GLY A 87 -1.16 0.25 4.23
C GLY A 87 0.17 0.05 4.96
N ASP A 88 0.23 -0.82 5.95
CA ASP A 88 1.44 -1.13 6.74
C ASP A 88 2.57 -1.76 5.91
N ARG A 89 2.27 -2.29 4.72
CA ARG A 89 3.22 -2.99 3.85
C ARG A 89 3.10 -2.63 2.37
N MET A 90 2.45 -1.49 2.06
CA MET A 90 2.21 -1.06 0.68
C MET A 90 3.37 -0.32 0.07
N TYR A 91 3.60 -0.59 -1.21
CA TYR A 91 4.30 0.29 -2.14
C TYR A 91 3.30 0.81 -3.17
N ILE A 92 3.31 2.11 -3.40
CA ILE A 92 2.41 2.77 -4.34
C ILE A 92 3.22 3.48 -5.41
N SER A 93 3.09 3.02 -6.65
CA SER A 93 3.50 3.76 -7.85
C SER A 93 2.30 4.51 -8.38
N ASN A 94 2.41 5.82 -8.50
CA ASN A 94 1.28 6.68 -8.85
C ASN A 94 1.53 7.40 -10.17
N ALA A 95 0.59 7.32 -11.12
CA ALA A 95 0.65 8.09 -12.35
C ALA A 95 0.33 9.55 -12.09
N THR A 96 1.07 10.47 -12.72
CA THR A 96 0.77 11.90 -12.67
C THR A 96 -0.69 12.16 -13.11
N GLY A 97 -1.44 12.89 -12.30
CA GLY A 97 -2.85 13.16 -12.47
C GLY A 97 -3.48 13.72 -11.18
N CYS A 98 -4.79 13.59 -11.00
CA CYS A 98 -5.45 13.99 -9.75
C CYS A 98 -4.83 13.28 -8.54
N SER A 99 -4.52 12.01 -8.65
CA SER A 99 -3.92 11.23 -7.57
C SER A 99 -2.52 11.72 -7.15
N SER A 100 -1.78 12.38 -8.03
CA SER A 100 -0.54 13.06 -7.63
C SER A 100 -0.79 14.40 -6.94
N ILE A 101 -1.86 15.09 -7.29
CA ILE A 101 -2.20 16.38 -6.66
C ILE A 101 -2.72 16.16 -5.23
N TRP A 102 -3.64 15.25 -5.01
CA TRP A 102 -4.13 14.96 -3.66
C TRP A 102 -3.21 14.00 -2.88
N GLY A 103 -2.40 13.17 -3.55
CA GLY A 103 -1.44 12.24 -2.94
C GLY A 103 -0.11 12.87 -2.56
N GLY A 104 0.19 13.96 -3.17
CA GLY A 104 1.17 14.68 -2.75
C GLY A 104 2.32 15.44 -3.03
N PRO A 105 2.51 16.73 -2.89
CA PRO A 105 3.81 17.25 -2.50
C PRO A 105 4.08 16.86 -1.03
N GLY A 106 5.33 16.47 -0.70
CA GLY A 106 5.70 15.87 0.58
C GLY A 106 5.21 16.57 1.85
N ALA A 107 5.09 17.91 1.82
CA ALA A 107 4.61 18.69 2.96
C ALA A 107 3.09 18.55 3.23
N THR A 108 2.32 18.13 2.24
CA THR A 108 0.85 18.02 2.31
C THR A 108 0.34 16.63 1.92
N SER A 109 1.23 15.64 1.88
CA SER A 109 0.85 14.26 1.56
C SER A 109 -0.17 13.74 2.58
N PRO A 110 -1.31 13.20 2.13
CA PRO A 110 -2.30 12.60 3.02
C PRO A 110 -1.90 11.19 3.48
N TYR A 111 -0.87 10.59 2.89
CA TYR A 111 -0.37 9.30 3.31
C TYR A 111 0.36 9.43 4.64
N CYS A 112 0.02 8.58 5.58
CA CYS A 112 0.53 8.60 6.94
C CYS A 112 0.93 7.19 7.41
N THR A 113 1.54 7.13 8.59
CA THR A 113 1.96 5.87 9.22
C THR A 113 1.04 5.52 10.39
N ASP A 114 1.02 4.24 10.73
CA ASP A 114 0.44 3.78 11.99
C ASP A 114 1.32 4.19 13.20
N LYS A 115 0.83 3.89 14.40
CA LYS A 115 1.57 4.16 15.66
C LYS A 115 2.91 3.42 15.80
N ASN A 116 3.19 2.42 14.94
CA ASN A 116 4.46 1.69 14.89
C ASN A 116 5.42 2.25 13.83
N GLY A 117 5.01 3.29 13.11
CA GLY A 117 5.78 3.92 12.05
C GLY A 117 5.71 3.20 10.70
N HIS A 118 4.76 2.27 10.53
CA HIS A 118 4.53 1.59 9.25
C HIS A 118 3.44 2.31 8.45
N GLY A 119 3.65 2.44 7.15
CA GLY A 119 2.71 3.07 6.23
C GLY A 119 3.12 2.92 4.78
N PRO A 120 2.29 3.39 3.84
CA PRO A 120 2.58 3.28 2.42
C PRO A 120 3.85 4.02 2.01
N ALA A 121 4.71 3.36 1.24
CA ALA A 121 5.76 4.02 0.50
C ALA A 121 5.20 4.48 -0.85
N TRP A 122 4.96 5.78 -0.97
CA TRP A 122 4.36 6.38 -2.16
C TRP A 122 5.42 7.08 -3.02
N CYS A 123 5.37 6.84 -4.32
CA CYS A 123 6.20 7.53 -5.30
C CYS A 123 5.37 7.92 -6.53
N ASN A 124 5.51 9.17 -6.97
CA ASN A 124 4.91 9.60 -8.22
C ASN A 124 5.85 9.27 -9.38
N SER A 125 5.27 8.74 -10.46
CA SER A 125 5.93 8.54 -11.73
C SER A 125 5.39 9.49 -12.79
N LEU A 126 5.99 9.47 -13.98
CA LEU A 126 5.46 10.20 -15.11
C LEU A 126 4.11 9.62 -15.57
N PHE A 127 3.39 10.40 -16.32
CA PHE A 127 2.04 10.04 -16.78
C PHE A 127 2.05 8.80 -17.68
N GLU A 128 3.10 8.64 -18.47
CA GLU A 128 3.23 7.58 -19.46
C GLU A 128 3.86 6.28 -18.93
N ASP A 129 4.75 6.33 -17.91
CA ASP A 129 5.62 5.20 -17.53
C ASP A 129 5.30 4.56 -16.16
N ASN A 130 4.17 4.93 -15.57
CA ASN A 130 3.85 4.53 -14.21
C ASN A 130 3.74 3.00 -14.01
N ALA A 131 3.25 2.28 -15.00
CA ALA A 131 3.12 0.83 -14.90
C ALA A 131 4.51 0.18 -14.79
N GLU A 132 5.44 0.58 -15.64
CA GLU A 132 6.82 0.11 -15.66
C GLU A 132 7.57 0.50 -14.39
N HIS A 133 7.34 1.72 -13.89
CA HIS A 133 7.90 2.18 -12.63
C HIS A 133 7.44 1.30 -11.45
N GLY A 134 6.13 1.03 -11.35
CA GLY A 134 5.59 0.14 -10.33
C GLY A 134 6.07 -1.30 -10.46
N PHE A 135 6.22 -1.79 -11.69
CA PHE A 135 6.82 -3.08 -11.95
C PHE A 135 8.29 -3.14 -11.51
N GLY A 136 9.05 -2.07 -11.75
CA GLY A 136 10.42 -1.94 -11.25
C GLY A 136 10.51 -1.99 -9.72
N MET A 137 9.58 -1.34 -9.01
CA MET A 137 9.47 -1.45 -7.55
C MET A 137 9.24 -2.91 -7.11
N TYR A 138 8.34 -3.62 -7.80
CA TYR A 138 8.09 -5.04 -7.53
C TYR A 138 9.34 -5.90 -7.73
N VAL A 139 10.01 -5.77 -8.87
CA VAL A 139 11.22 -6.55 -9.20
C VAL A 139 12.33 -6.30 -8.18
N GLY A 140 12.53 -5.04 -7.78
CA GLY A 140 13.51 -4.68 -6.74
C GLY A 140 13.20 -5.35 -5.40
N GLN A 141 11.94 -5.34 -4.98
CA GLN A 141 11.49 -6.00 -3.74
C GLN A 141 11.64 -7.53 -3.82
N GLU A 142 11.24 -8.13 -4.94
CA GLU A 142 11.36 -9.57 -5.18
C GLU A 142 12.82 -10.01 -5.07
N LYS A 143 13.75 -9.26 -5.67
CA LYS A 143 15.16 -9.59 -5.64
C LYS A 143 15.78 -9.53 -4.24
N ILE A 144 15.41 -8.53 -3.46
CA ILE A 144 15.86 -8.43 -2.06
C ILE A 144 15.30 -9.60 -1.23
N ARG A 145 14.03 -9.95 -1.44
CA ARG A 145 13.42 -11.09 -0.74
C ARG A 145 14.02 -12.43 -1.13
N GLU A 146 14.36 -12.64 -2.41
CA GLU A 146 15.08 -13.85 -2.84
C GLU A 146 16.43 -14.00 -2.11
N ASP A 147 17.21 -12.91 -1.99
CA ASP A 147 18.45 -12.91 -1.21
C ASP A 147 18.21 -13.25 0.27
N LEU A 148 17.16 -12.67 0.88
CA LEU A 148 16.78 -12.97 2.26
C LEU A 148 16.32 -14.42 2.45
N MET A 149 15.56 -14.97 1.51
CA MET A 149 15.16 -16.38 1.53
C MET A 149 16.38 -17.31 1.45
N ALA A 150 17.30 -17.04 0.52
CA ALA A 150 18.52 -17.82 0.39
C ALA A 150 19.40 -17.77 1.66
N LYS A 151 19.53 -16.60 2.29
CA LYS A 151 20.25 -16.46 3.56
C LYS A 151 19.55 -17.19 4.72
N THR A 152 18.23 -17.16 4.74
CA THR A 152 17.41 -17.90 5.74
C THR A 152 17.58 -19.41 5.58
N GLU A 153 17.60 -19.91 4.35
CA GLU A 153 17.89 -21.34 4.08
C GLU A 153 19.32 -21.73 4.52
N GLN A 154 20.31 -20.85 4.29
CA GLN A 154 21.66 -21.06 4.81
C GLN A 154 21.68 -21.09 6.35
N LEU A 155 20.93 -20.20 7.00
CA LEU A 155 20.80 -20.20 8.47
C LEU A 155 20.17 -21.49 9.00
N LEU A 156 19.15 -22.01 8.32
CA LEU A 156 18.51 -23.30 8.68
C LEU A 156 19.44 -24.49 8.54
N ALA A 157 20.39 -24.45 7.60
CA ALA A 157 21.39 -25.50 7.38
C ALA A 157 22.47 -25.55 8.47
N ILE A 158 22.62 -24.51 9.30
CA ILE A 158 23.58 -24.48 10.40
C ILE A 158 23.10 -25.42 11.52
N GLU A 159 23.80 -26.53 11.75
CA GLU A 159 23.39 -27.58 12.71
C GLU A 159 23.18 -27.04 14.13
N TRP A 160 24.07 -26.18 14.58
CA TRP A 160 24.10 -25.63 15.94
C TRP A 160 23.28 -24.36 16.15
N ALA A 161 22.60 -23.85 15.10
CA ALA A 161 21.64 -22.76 15.27
C ALA A 161 20.48 -23.18 16.19
N GLN A 162 20.03 -22.26 17.03
CA GLN A 162 19.04 -22.55 18.07
C GLN A 162 17.72 -23.03 17.48
N PRO A 163 17.06 -24.04 18.09
CA PRO A 163 15.80 -24.58 17.57
C PRO A 163 14.70 -23.53 17.39
N ALA A 164 14.56 -22.60 18.34
CA ALA A 164 13.56 -21.53 18.27
C ALA A 164 13.79 -20.58 17.06
N LEU A 165 15.05 -20.30 16.74
CA LEU A 165 15.39 -19.51 15.56
C LEU A 165 15.05 -20.27 14.27
N LYS A 166 15.36 -21.57 14.22
CA LYS A 166 15.02 -22.41 13.06
C LYS A 166 13.51 -22.52 12.85
N GLU A 167 12.74 -22.66 13.92
CA GLU A 167 11.28 -22.72 13.87
C GLU A 167 10.69 -21.40 13.31
N ALA A 168 11.14 -20.27 13.83
CA ALA A 168 10.70 -18.97 13.35
C ALA A 168 11.11 -18.69 11.90
N ALA A 169 12.33 -19.08 11.51
CA ALA A 169 12.83 -18.97 10.14
C ALA A 169 12.01 -19.84 9.16
N GLN A 170 11.72 -21.09 9.53
CA GLN A 170 10.90 -21.98 8.72
C GLN A 170 9.48 -21.45 8.56
N LYS A 171 8.85 -21.02 9.66
CA LYS A 171 7.51 -20.41 9.63
C LYS A 171 7.45 -19.20 8.70
N TRP A 172 8.50 -18.36 8.70
CA TRP A 172 8.59 -17.23 7.80
C TRP A 172 8.67 -17.65 6.33
N LEU A 173 9.46 -18.67 6.00
CA LEU A 173 9.54 -19.24 4.63
C LEU A 173 8.20 -19.85 4.19
N ASP A 174 7.54 -20.60 5.08
CA ASP A 174 6.27 -21.28 4.78
C ASP A 174 5.12 -20.29 4.48
N THR A 175 5.19 -19.08 5.03
CA THR A 175 4.18 -18.03 4.86
C THR A 175 4.53 -17.00 3.78
N LYS A 176 5.61 -17.17 3.05
CA LYS A 176 6.19 -16.18 2.13
C LYS A 176 5.20 -15.56 1.11
N ASP A 177 4.18 -16.31 0.72
CA ASP A 177 3.21 -15.90 -0.30
C ASP A 177 1.93 -15.30 0.29
N ASP A 178 1.69 -15.46 1.60
CA ASP A 178 0.56 -14.85 2.31
C ASP A 178 0.98 -13.57 3.03
N GLY A 179 0.53 -12.41 2.54
CA GLY A 179 0.96 -11.11 3.07
C GLY A 179 0.68 -10.92 4.56
N ASN A 180 -0.47 -11.37 5.07
CA ASN A 180 -0.84 -11.19 6.48
C ASN A 180 -0.12 -12.20 7.39
N ALA A 181 -0.13 -13.47 7.01
CA ALA A 181 0.58 -14.52 7.77
C ALA A 181 2.09 -14.25 7.78
N ASN A 182 2.66 -13.79 6.64
CA ASN A 182 4.07 -13.46 6.55
C ASN A 182 4.43 -12.22 7.40
N ALA A 183 3.57 -11.23 7.52
CA ALA A 183 3.80 -10.07 8.38
C ALA A 183 3.91 -10.47 9.86
N GLU A 184 3.05 -11.38 10.33
CA GLU A 184 3.13 -11.90 11.69
C GLU A 184 4.37 -12.80 11.89
N ALA A 185 4.63 -13.72 10.96
CA ALA A 185 5.83 -14.56 11.01
C ALA A 185 7.13 -13.72 10.97
N THR A 186 7.13 -12.59 10.26
CA THR A 186 8.27 -11.65 10.23
C THR A 186 8.57 -11.10 11.62
N LYS A 187 7.56 -10.71 12.39
CA LYS A 187 7.76 -10.20 13.77
C LYS A 187 8.42 -11.24 14.66
N GLU A 188 7.94 -12.49 14.61
CA GLU A 188 8.51 -13.59 15.36
C GLU A 188 9.94 -13.90 14.91
N TYR A 189 10.20 -13.90 13.60
CA TYR A 189 11.52 -14.17 13.04
C TYR A 189 12.53 -13.10 13.41
N VAL A 190 12.17 -11.80 13.29
CA VAL A 190 13.03 -10.68 13.71
C VAL A 190 13.36 -10.78 15.21
N ALA A 191 12.39 -11.08 16.06
CA ALA A 191 12.62 -11.25 17.49
C ALA A 191 13.56 -12.44 17.77
N ALA A 192 13.39 -13.55 17.06
CA ALA A 192 14.27 -14.73 17.19
C ALA A 192 15.69 -14.43 16.70
N LEU A 193 15.86 -13.70 15.59
CA LEU A 193 17.17 -13.25 15.11
C LEU A 193 17.86 -12.39 16.16
N GLN A 194 17.18 -11.38 16.71
CA GLN A 194 17.73 -10.48 17.72
C GLN A 194 18.14 -11.22 19.00
N ALA A 195 17.34 -12.19 19.43
CA ALA A 195 17.62 -12.99 20.63
C ALA A 195 18.79 -13.97 20.46
N ASN A 196 19.20 -14.27 19.22
CA ASN A 196 20.22 -15.28 18.92
C ASN A 196 21.55 -14.71 18.40
N ILE A 197 21.68 -13.38 18.31
CA ILE A 197 22.95 -12.72 18.00
C ILE A 197 23.68 -12.48 19.31
N ALA A 198 24.83 -13.15 19.50
CA ALA A 198 25.68 -12.89 20.65
C ALA A 198 26.47 -11.60 20.46
N THR A 199 26.44 -10.73 21.44
CA THR A 199 27.32 -9.55 21.51
C THR A 199 28.76 -9.97 21.85
N VAL A 200 29.72 -9.12 21.52
CA VAL A 200 31.14 -9.33 21.89
C VAL A 200 31.32 -9.41 23.40
N ASP A 201 30.52 -8.67 24.18
CA ASP A 201 30.60 -8.70 25.63
C ASP A 201 30.03 -10.01 26.21
N GLU A 202 28.96 -10.56 25.67
CA GLU A 202 28.45 -11.89 26.00
C GLU A 202 29.41 -12.99 25.60
N LEU A 203 30.08 -12.85 24.46
CA LEU A 203 31.12 -13.80 24.02
C LEU A 203 32.33 -13.77 24.99
N ALA A 204 32.72 -12.59 25.43
CA ALA A 204 33.82 -12.42 26.40
C ALA A 204 33.55 -13.05 27.79
N ALA A 205 32.27 -13.14 28.17
CA ALA A 205 31.87 -13.79 29.42
C ALA A 205 32.06 -15.32 29.40
N VAL A 206 32.28 -15.91 28.24
CA VAL A 206 32.54 -17.34 28.09
C VAL A 206 34.05 -17.57 28.01
N PRO A 207 34.69 -18.22 29.01
CA PRO A 207 36.15 -18.34 29.11
C PRO A 207 36.83 -18.86 27.85
N LYS A 208 36.17 -19.79 27.16
CA LYS A 208 36.66 -20.41 25.91
C LYS A 208 36.80 -19.40 24.75
N PHE A 209 36.03 -18.32 24.77
CA PHE A 209 35.94 -17.36 23.68
C PHE A 209 36.48 -15.97 24.07
N ALA A 210 37.00 -15.79 25.29
CA ALA A 210 37.42 -14.50 25.79
C ALA A 210 38.55 -13.84 24.98
N GLU A 211 39.48 -14.63 24.47
CA GLU A 211 40.59 -14.16 23.61
C GLU A 211 40.06 -13.68 22.26
N HIS A 212 39.20 -14.46 21.62
CA HIS A 212 38.55 -14.11 20.38
C HIS A 212 37.66 -12.87 20.51
N ALA A 213 36.91 -12.76 21.61
CA ALA A 213 36.10 -11.58 21.91
C ALA A 213 36.95 -10.32 22.05
N ALA A 214 38.15 -10.43 22.64
CA ALA A 214 39.09 -9.30 22.76
C ALA A 214 39.61 -8.86 21.38
N GLU A 215 39.88 -9.78 20.48
CA GLU A 215 40.26 -9.47 19.09
C GLU A 215 39.16 -8.75 18.33
N LEU A 216 37.90 -9.22 18.44
CA LEU A 216 36.74 -8.59 17.81
C LEU A 216 36.51 -7.17 18.36
N LYS A 217 36.64 -7.00 19.67
CA LYS A 217 36.53 -5.69 20.33
C LYS A 217 37.62 -4.71 19.87
N ALA A 218 38.85 -5.20 19.67
CA ALA A 218 39.96 -4.41 19.14
C ALA A 218 39.72 -3.96 17.69
N LYS A 219 38.95 -4.74 16.91
CA LYS A 219 38.52 -4.39 15.55
C LYS A 219 37.29 -3.49 15.52
N GLY A 220 36.67 -3.19 16.65
CA GLY A 220 35.46 -2.38 16.76
C GLY A 220 34.17 -3.13 16.45
N GLU A 221 34.20 -4.47 16.39
CA GLU A 221 33.03 -5.31 16.17
C GLU A 221 32.11 -5.30 17.40
N LYS A 222 30.80 -5.33 17.15
CA LYS A 222 29.78 -5.34 18.21
C LYS A 222 29.23 -6.74 18.49
N PHE A 223 29.30 -7.64 17.51
CA PHE A 223 28.68 -8.96 17.55
C PHE A 223 29.70 -10.06 17.24
N CYS A 224 29.35 -11.27 17.63
CA CYS A 224 30.08 -12.48 17.26
C CYS A 224 30.18 -12.64 15.74
N ASP A 225 31.35 -13.05 15.27
CA ASP A 225 31.64 -13.23 13.84
C ASP A 225 31.40 -14.65 13.31
N CYS A 226 30.73 -15.51 14.10
CA CYS A 226 30.35 -16.83 13.62
C CYS A 226 29.34 -16.76 12.49
N ASP A 227 29.27 -17.79 11.65
CA ASP A 227 28.43 -17.79 10.45
C ASP A 227 26.94 -17.52 10.74
N ALA A 228 26.41 -18.05 11.86
CA ALA A 228 25.04 -17.81 12.25
C ALA A 228 24.79 -16.35 12.65
N CYS A 229 25.70 -15.72 13.43
CA CYS A 229 25.58 -14.32 13.81
C CYS A 229 25.75 -13.41 12.60
N LYS A 230 26.68 -13.70 11.71
CA LYS A 230 26.83 -12.93 10.44
C LYS A 230 25.58 -12.98 9.60
N LEU A 231 25.04 -14.16 9.34
CA LEU A 231 23.79 -14.32 8.59
C LEU A 231 22.61 -13.61 9.29
N ALA A 232 22.50 -13.73 10.61
CA ALA A 232 21.46 -13.06 11.37
C ALA A 232 21.59 -11.53 11.30
N CYS A 233 22.79 -10.97 11.40
CA CYS A 233 23.05 -9.54 11.20
C CYS A 233 22.68 -9.09 9.78
N ASP A 234 23.14 -9.81 8.77
CA ASP A 234 22.83 -9.51 7.35
C ASP A 234 21.33 -9.51 7.04
N ILE A 235 20.59 -10.43 7.67
CA ILE A 235 19.13 -10.49 7.54
C ILE A 235 18.48 -9.33 8.28
N LEU A 236 18.94 -9.01 9.50
CA LEU A 236 18.40 -7.91 10.29
C LEU A 236 18.68 -6.53 9.69
N ASP A 237 19.79 -6.33 9.00
CA ASP A 237 20.09 -5.10 8.27
C ASP A 237 19.04 -4.82 7.17
N LYS A 238 18.41 -5.87 6.68
CA LYS A 238 17.33 -5.81 5.68
C LYS A 238 15.95 -6.19 6.25
N LYS A 239 15.75 -6.10 7.55
CA LYS A 239 14.51 -6.56 8.22
C LYS A 239 13.23 -5.96 7.66
N ASP A 240 13.29 -4.71 7.18
CA ASP A 240 12.13 -4.01 6.63
C ASP A 240 11.64 -4.62 5.30
N TYR A 241 12.46 -5.47 4.67
CA TYR A 241 12.12 -6.21 3.45
C TYR A 241 11.65 -7.65 3.72
N LEU A 242 11.68 -8.12 4.96
CA LEU A 242 11.23 -9.48 5.31
C LEU A 242 9.73 -9.68 5.07
N SER A 243 8.90 -8.72 5.45
CA SER A 243 7.46 -8.79 5.18
C SER A 243 7.18 -8.72 3.68
N LYS A 244 6.27 -9.59 3.20
CA LYS A 244 5.78 -9.52 1.82
C LYS A 244 5.13 -8.15 1.59
N LYS A 245 5.68 -7.39 0.65
CA LYS A 245 5.13 -6.08 0.26
C LYS A 245 3.94 -6.25 -0.68
N SER A 246 3.02 -5.32 -0.58
CA SER A 246 1.86 -5.19 -1.45
C SER A 246 2.13 -4.05 -2.42
N VAL A 247 2.34 -4.38 -3.70
CA VAL A 247 2.68 -3.37 -4.71
C VAL A 247 1.43 -2.98 -5.48
N TRP A 248 1.10 -1.70 -5.42
CA TRP A 248 -0.07 -1.10 -6.07
C TRP A 248 0.35 -0.02 -7.05
N ILE A 249 -0.21 -0.07 -8.25
CA ILE A 249 0.02 0.88 -9.34
C ILE A 249 -1.27 1.65 -9.55
N PHE A 250 -1.28 2.93 -9.16
CA PHE A 250 -2.46 3.78 -9.17
C PHE A 250 -2.40 4.79 -10.32
N GLY A 251 -3.53 5.05 -10.94
CA GLY A 251 -3.67 6.13 -11.92
C GLY A 251 -5.06 6.22 -12.50
N GLY A 252 -5.31 7.31 -13.20
CA GLY A 252 -6.58 7.61 -13.86
C GLY A 252 -6.62 7.21 -15.33
N ASP A 253 -7.61 7.75 -16.03
CA ASP A 253 -7.95 7.41 -17.42
C ASP A 253 -6.81 7.63 -18.41
N GLY A 254 -6.20 8.80 -18.35
CA GLY A 254 -5.18 9.19 -19.33
C GLY A 254 -3.98 8.24 -19.31
N TRP A 255 -3.60 7.80 -18.13
CA TRP A 255 -2.59 6.77 -17.99
C TRP A 255 -3.09 5.42 -18.51
N ALA A 256 -4.14 4.87 -17.93
CA ALA A 256 -4.50 3.48 -18.14
C ALA A 256 -5.17 3.21 -19.49
N TYR A 257 -5.98 4.13 -20.00
CA TYR A 257 -6.73 3.94 -21.26
C TYR A 257 -6.01 4.49 -22.48
N ASP A 258 -5.13 5.49 -22.30
CA ASP A 258 -4.56 6.26 -23.39
C ASP A 258 -3.03 6.14 -23.45
N ILE A 259 -2.29 7.09 -22.90
CA ILE A 259 -0.84 7.22 -23.14
C ILE A 259 -0.02 6.11 -22.48
N GLY A 260 -0.38 5.70 -21.26
CA GLY A 260 0.32 4.65 -20.50
C GLY A 260 -0.21 3.24 -20.75
N PHE A 261 -1.20 3.06 -21.65
CA PHE A 261 -1.82 1.75 -21.87
C PHE A 261 -0.81 0.68 -22.29
N GLY A 262 0.15 1.02 -23.12
CA GLY A 262 1.18 0.06 -23.56
C GLY A 262 2.00 -0.51 -22.39
N GLY A 263 2.35 0.34 -21.43
CA GLY A 263 3.01 -0.09 -20.19
C GLY A 263 2.11 -0.94 -19.30
N VAL A 264 0.85 -0.55 -19.14
CA VAL A 264 -0.14 -1.35 -18.38
C VAL A 264 -0.29 -2.75 -18.97
N ASP A 265 -0.47 -2.84 -20.30
CA ASP A 265 -0.58 -4.10 -21.03
C ASP A 265 0.70 -4.95 -20.84
N HIS A 266 1.87 -4.35 -21.03
CA HIS A 266 3.16 -5.03 -20.85
C HIS A 266 3.32 -5.59 -19.44
N VAL A 267 3.04 -4.80 -18.41
CA VAL A 267 3.19 -5.20 -17.00
C VAL A 267 2.25 -6.35 -16.65
N LEU A 268 0.99 -6.27 -17.07
CA LEU A 268 0.02 -7.35 -16.87
C LEU A 268 0.47 -8.65 -17.59
N ALA A 269 1.08 -8.52 -18.76
CA ALA A 269 1.61 -9.65 -19.53
C ALA A 269 2.79 -10.38 -18.84
N GLN A 270 3.49 -9.75 -17.89
CA GLN A 270 4.62 -10.37 -17.18
C GLN A 270 4.22 -11.45 -16.17
N ASN A 271 2.93 -11.62 -15.89
CA ASN A 271 2.42 -12.60 -14.92
C ASN A 271 3.13 -12.53 -13.55
N LYS A 272 3.32 -11.32 -13.04
CA LYS A 272 3.93 -11.07 -11.74
C LYS A 272 2.92 -10.51 -10.74
N ASN A 273 3.18 -10.68 -9.45
CA ASN A 273 2.27 -10.29 -8.36
C ASN A 273 2.29 -8.77 -8.15
N VAL A 274 1.55 -8.06 -8.99
CA VAL A 274 1.34 -6.61 -8.91
C VAL A 274 -0.15 -6.29 -9.03
N ASN A 275 -0.59 -5.27 -8.30
CA ASN A 275 -1.98 -4.81 -8.29
C ASN A 275 -2.09 -3.50 -9.07
N VAL A 276 -2.78 -3.51 -10.18
CA VAL A 276 -3.09 -2.33 -10.98
C VAL A 276 -4.48 -1.84 -10.61
N PHE A 277 -4.59 -0.61 -10.10
CA PHE A 277 -5.86 0.01 -9.76
C PHE A 277 -6.08 1.26 -10.61
N VAL A 278 -7.10 1.23 -11.46
CA VAL A 278 -7.48 2.34 -12.32
C VAL A 278 -8.64 3.11 -11.70
N PHE A 279 -8.41 4.39 -11.42
CA PHE A 279 -9.50 5.31 -11.08
C PHE A 279 -10.20 5.72 -12.38
N ASP A 280 -11.33 5.09 -12.65
CA ASP A 280 -12.11 5.31 -13.89
C ASP A 280 -12.97 6.57 -13.74
N THR A 281 -12.37 7.70 -14.03
CA THR A 281 -13.00 9.03 -13.91
C THR A 281 -13.79 9.45 -15.15
N GLU A 282 -13.73 8.63 -16.24
CA GLU A 282 -14.42 8.81 -17.53
C GLU A 282 -14.01 10.05 -18.34
N VAL A 283 -13.06 10.85 -17.81
CA VAL A 283 -12.44 11.99 -18.47
C VAL A 283 -11.03 12.21 -17.94
N TYR A 284 -10.19 12.97 -18.64
CA TYR A 284 -8.96 13.52 -18.07
C TYR A 284 -9.32 14.55 -17.00
N SER A 285 -9.43 14.11 -15.74
CA SER A 285 -9.97 14.96 -14.67
C SER A 285 -9.03 16.10 -14.28
N ASN A 286 -7.74 15.82 -14.09
CA ASN A 286 -6.77 16.81 -13.61
C ASN A 286 -6.49 17.93 -14.61
N THR A 287 -6.52 17.67 -15.90
CA THR A 287 -6.16 18.63 -16.95
C THR A 287 -7.33 19.47 -17.45
N GLY A 288 -8.56 19.19 -17.00
CA GLY A 288 -9.72 20.02 -17.30
C GLY A 288 -10.88 19.35 -18.01
N GLY A 289 -11.05 18.04 -17.87
CA GLY A 289 -12.25 17.32 -18.34
C GLY A 289 -12.24 16.95 -19.83
N GLN A 290 -11.08 16.68 -20.40
CA GLN A 290 -10.98 16.22 -21.77
C GLN A 290 -11.51 14.80 -21.93
N ALA A 291 -12.10 14.50 -23.11
CA ALA A 291 -12.51 13.16 -23.45
C ALA A 291 -11.31 12.19 -23.48
N SER A 292 -11.46 11.04 -22.84
CA SER A 292 -10.51 9.92 -22.86
C SER A 292 -11.09 8.72 -23.61
N LYS A 293 -10.30 7.67 -23.78
CA LYS A 293 -10.85 6.37 -24.23
C LYS A 293 -11.76 5.72 -23.20
N ALA A 294 -11.76 6.20 -21.94
CA ALA A 294 -12.71 5.80 -20.90
C ALA A 294 -14.06 6.53 -20.98
N SER A 295 -14.15 7.63 -21.70
CA SER A 295 -15.41 8.37 -21.86
C SER A 295 -16.42 7.55 -22.63
N ASN A 296 -17.68 7.59 -22.21
CA ASN A 296 -18.76 6.84 -22.83
C ASN A 296 -19.16 7.44 -24.19
N ILE A 297 -19.76 6.62 -25.05
CA ILE A 297 -20.34 7.12 -26.31
C ILE A 297 -21.42 8.16 -25.98
N GLY A 298 -21.43 9.27 -26.70
CA GLY A 298 -22.37 10.38 -26.51
C GLY A 298 -21.99 11.33 -25.35
N GLN A 299 -20.99 11.00 -24.52
CA GLN A 299 -20.56 11.86 -23.42
C GLN A 299 -19.98 13.17 -23.93
N VAL A 300 -20.50 14.29 -23.43
CA VAL A 300 -19.98 15.63 -23.71
C VAL A 300 -18.78 15.92 -22.78
N ALA A 301 -17.67 16.28 -23.36
CA ALA A 301 -16.43 16.61 -22.65
C ALA A 301 -15.60 17.60 -23.47
N GLN A 302 -14.51 18.13 -22.91
CA GLN A 302 -13.55 18.91 -23.71
C GLN A 302 -13.04 18.04 -24.89
N PHE A 303 -12.95 18.62 -26.07
CA PHE A 303 -12.65 17.97 -27.36
C PHE A 303 -13.73 16.98 -27.84
N ALA A 304 -14.87 16.91 -27.17
CA ALA A 304 -16.03 16.15 -27.59
C ALA A 304 -17.34 16.93 -27.32
N ALA A 305 -17.40 18.17 -27.77
CA ALA A 305 -18.53 19.09 -27.51
C ALA A 305 -19.87 18.61 -28.08
N ALA A 306 -19.84 17.83 -29.19
CA ALA A 306 -21.02 17.22 -29.79
C ALA A 306 -21.32 15.80 -29.25
N GLY A 307 -20.58 15.39 -28.22
CA GLY A 307 -20.59 14.03 -27.68
C GLY A 307 -19.54 13.13 -28.33
N LYS A 308 -18.96 12.23 -27.53
CA LYS A 308 -17.95 11.28 -28.02
C LYS A 308 -18.59 10.29 -28.99
N GLU A 309 -17.99 10.13 -30.16
CA GLU A 309 -18.51 9.30 -31.24
C GLU A 309 -18.19 7.81 -31.08
N THR A 310 -17.11 7.48 -30.33
CA THR A 310 -16.63 6.11 -30.17
C THR A 310 -17.00 5.51 -28.82
N LYS A 311 -17.14 4.21 -28.76
CA LYS A 311 -17.40 3.47 -27.52
C LYS A 311 -16.21 3.59 -26.55
N LYS A 312 -16.52 3.45 -25.26
CA LYS A 312 -15.51 3.28 -24.21
C LYS A 312 -14.63 2.07 -24.49
N LYS A 313 -13.33 2.22 -24.37
CA LYS A 313 -12.37 1.11 -24.42
C LYS A 313 -12.58 0.20 -23.22
N SER A 314 -12.65 -1.09 -23.44
CA SER A 314 -12.80 -2.08 -22.36
C SER A 314 -11.44 -2.62 -21.94
N LEU A 315 -10.84 -2.05 -20.88
CA LEU A 315 -9.61 -2.58 -20.30
C LEU A 315 -9.82 -3.95 -19.69
N SER A 316 -10.99 -4.20 -19.11
CA SER A 316 -11.32 -5.50 -18.50
C SER A 316 -11.32 -6.62 -19.53
N GLU A 317 -11.96 -6.43 -20.71
CA GLU A 317 -11.98 -7.45 -21.76
C GLU A 317 -10.58 -7.72 -22.32
N ILE A 318 -9.77 -6.67 -22.50
CA ILE A 318 -8.39 -6.81 -22.95
C ILE A 318 -7.58 -7.64 -21.93
N ALA A 319 -7.65 -7.29 -20.64
CA ALA A 319 -6.95 -8.01 -19.59
C ALA A 319 -7.44 -9.46 -19.43
N MET A 320 -8.74 -9.70 -19.54
CA MET A 320 -9.33 -11.05 -19.49
C MET A 320 -8.85 -11.95 -20.65
N SER A 321 -8.45 -11.37 -21.79
CA SER A 321 -7.92 -12.14 -22.93
C SER A 321 -6.62 -12.88 -22.62
N TYR A 322 -5.85 -12.45 -21.62
CA TYR A 322 -4.66 -13.16 -21.15
C TYR A 322 -4.94 -14.46 -20.40
N GLY A 323 -6.13 -14.61 -19.81
CA GLY A 323 -6.58 -15.84 -19.14
C GLY A 323 -6.03 -16.09 -17.75
N TYR A 324 -5.02 -15.34 -17.30
CA TYR A 324 -4.38 -15.49 -15.97
C TYR A 324 -4.42 -14.21 -15.12
N ILE A 325 -5.00 -13.13 -15.61
CA ILE A 325 -5.09 -11.86 -14.85
C ILE A 325 -6.35 -11.89 -14.00
N TYR A 326 -6.25 -11.54 -12.72
CA TYR A 326 -7.42 -11.25 -11.91
C TYR A 326 -8.02 -9.92 -12.35
N VAL A 327 -9.29 -9.90 -12.75
CA VAL A 327 -9.95 -8.69 -13.25
C VAL A 327 -11.21 -8.40 -12.46
N ALA A 328 -11.36 -7.17 -11.97
CA ALA A 328 -12.58 -6.72 -11.31
C ALA A 328 -12.96 -5.30 -11.74
N GLN A 329 -14.26 -5.06 -11.88
CA GLN A 329 -14.84 -3.71 -11.95
C GLN A 329 -15.69 -3.48 -10.72
N VAL A 330 -15.45 -2.36 -10.04
CA VAL A 330 -16.09 -2.06 -8.76
C VAL A 330 -16.63 -0.63 -8.73
N ALA A 331 -17.71 -0.45 -7.99
CA ALA A 331 -18.27 0.87 -7.67
C ALA A 331 -18.58 0.92 -6.17
N MET A 332 -17.70 1.54 -5.41
CA MET A 332 -17.77 1.55 -3.94
C MET A 332 -19.12 2.10 -3.43
N GLY A 333 -19.60 3.17 -4.04
CA GLY A 333 -20.89 3.77 -3.67
C GLY A 333 -22.08 2.87 -3.94
N ALA A 334 -21.99 1.95 -4.91
CA ALA A 334 -23.06 1.01 -5.23
C ALA A 334 -22.98 -0.27 -4.38
N ASN A 335 -21.77 -0.81 -4.19
CA ASN A 335 -21.56 -2.04 -3.43
C ASN A 335 -20.20 -2.06 -2.73
N PRO A 336 -20.09 -1.51 -1.52
CA PRO A 336 -18.84 -1.49 -0.77
C PRO A 336 -18.34 -2.90 -0.40
N ALA A 337 -19.23 -3.86 -0.18
CA ALA A 337 -18.84 -5.24 0.13
C ALA A 337 -18.15 -5.91 -1.06
N GLN A 338 -18.66 -5.72 -2.28
CA GLN A 338 -18.00 -6.20 -3.49
C GLN A 338 -16.63 -5.55 -3.68
N THR A 339 -16.52 -4.26 -3.40
CA THR A 339 -15.24 -3.54 -3.51
C THR A 339 -14.19 -4.11 -2.56
N ILE A 340 -14.53 -4.32 -1.29
CA ILE A 340 -13.64 -4.93 -0.29
C ILE A 340 -13.22 -6.35 -0.76
N LYS A 341 -14.19 -7.14 -1.21
CA LYS A 341 -13.93 -8.49 -1.70
C LYS A 341 -12.94 -8.48 -2.87
N ALA A 342 -13.18 -7.65 -3.88
CA ALA A 342 -12.34 -7.56 -5.07
C ALA A 342 -10.89 -7.12 -4.71
N ILE A 343 -10.74 -6.12 -3.85
CA ILE A 343 -9.43 -5.64 -3.38
C ILE A 343 -8.70 -6.75 -2.60
N THR A 344 -9.42 -7.48 -1.74
CA THR A 344 -8.84 -8.57 -0.94
C THR A 344 -8.44 -9.76 -1.81
N GLU A 345 -9.28 -10.14 -2.77
CA GLU A 345 -8.97 -11.22 -3.70
C GLU A 345 -7.79 -10.88 -4.61
N ALA A 346 -7.70 -9.63 -5.09
CA ALA A 346 -6.57 -9.15 -5.88
C ALA A 346 -5.25 -9.23 -5.10
N GLU A 347 -5.23 -8.80 -3.84
CA GLU A 347 -4.05 -8.87 -2.98
C GLU A 347 -3.63 -10.31 -2.67
N ALA A 348 -4.60 -11.21 -2.48
CA ALA A 348 -4.34 -12.62 -2.23
C ALA A 348 -3.94 -13.41 -3.49
N TYR A 349 -4.22 -12.86 -4.66
CA TYR A 349 -3.92 -13.51 -5.93
C TYR A 349 -2.41 -13.48 -6.21
N ASN A 350 -1.82 -14.65 -6.44
CA ASN A 350 -0.40 -14.75 -6.77
C ASN A 350 -0.14 -14.56 -8.27
N GLY A 351 -0.42 -13.38 -8.77
CA GLY A 351 -0.31 -12.98 -10.17
C GLY A 351 -0.73 -11.53 -10.35
N PRO A 352 -0.79 -11.01 -11.59
CA PRO A 352 -1.20 -9.65 -11.84
C PRO A 352 -2.70 -9.48 -11.65
N SER A 353 -3.10 -8.37 -11.06
CA SER A 353 -4.50 -7.99 -10.93
C SER A 353 -4.79 -6.63 -11.56
N LEU A 354 -5.98 -6.49 -12.13
CA LEU A 354 -6.52 -5.24 -12.65
C LEU A 354 -7.85 -4.95 -11.98
N ILE A 355 -7.91 -3.89 -11.19
CA ILE A 355 -9.16 -3.39 -10.62
C ILE A 355 -9.49 -2.06 -11.28
N ILE A 356 -10.71 -1.93 -11.79
CA ILE A 356 -11.23 -0.69 -12.35
C ILE A 356 -12.28 -0.17 -11.38
N GLY A 357 -11.92 0.90 -10.66
CA GLY A 357 -12.78 1.57 -9.68
C GLY A 357 -13.54 2.72 -10.33
N TYR A 358 -14.87 2.57 -10.46
CA TYR A 358 -15.73 3.63 -10.97
C TYR A 358 -15.69 4.84 -10.03
N SER A 359 -15.11 5.93 -10.51
CA SER A 359 -14.85 7.16 -9.76
C SER A 359 -15.07 8.41 -10.61
N PRO A 360 -16.27 8.58 -11.15
CA PRO A 360 -16.58 9.66 -12.06
C PRO A 360 -16.27 11.02 -11.48
N CYS A 361 -15.70 11.90 -12.31
CA CYS A 361 -15.27 13.23 -11.86
C CYS A 361 -16.46 14.18 -11.72
N GLU A 362 -16.84 14.53 -10.49
CA GLU A 362 -17.94 15.47 -10.20
C GLU A 362 -17.71 16.89 -10.79
N MET A 363 -16.44 17.29 -10.90
CA MET A 363 -16.11 18.64 -11.39
C MET A 363 -16.29 18.79 -12.90
N HIS A 364 -16.30 17.69 -13.66
CA HIS A 364 -16.24 17.77 -15.14
C HIS A 364 -17.34 17.04 -15.87
N SER A 365 -18.10 16.14 -15.28
CA SER A 365 -18.82 15.31 -16.20
C SER A 365 -20.10 14.65 -15.78
N ILE A 366 -20.45 14.58 -14.54
CA ILE A 366 -21.59 13.72 -14.33
C ILE A 366 -22.78 14.50 -13.89
N LYS A 367 -23.63 14.65 -14.84
CA LYS A 367 -24.98 15.16 -14.65
C LYS A 367 -25.97 14.04 -14.91
#